data_4e304278df4d1247fdeb570121e5efb7
#
_entry.id   4e304278df4d1247fdeb570121e5efb7
#
_cell.length_a   1.000
_cell.length_b   1.000
_cell.length_c   1.000
_cell.angle_alpha   90.00
_cell.angle_beta   90.00
_cell.angle_gamma   90.00
#
_symmetry.space_group_name_H-M   'P 1'
#
loop_
_entity.id
_entity.type
_entity.pdbx_description
1 polymer ?
#
loop_
_entity_poly.entity_id
_entity_poly.type
_entity_poly.pdbx_seq_one_letter_code
_entity_poly.pdbx_strand_id
1 'polypeptide(L)'
;MPFTRVAIPAGTSPAHKAAIARGVHEAMVAAIGIPEDDFFQLLSEYHPGDFLFDRGFLGVQRSDGVVVVQVTLRRGRSDAMKRDLYARIAANLHHAAGIRPQDVFVYLSENDFSDWSVGNGRMSMEIAMQREAGA
;
A
#
# COMPACT_ATOMS: atom_id res chain seq x y z
N MET A 1 3.83 10.38 4.74
CA MET A 1 4.80 9.38 4.23
C MET A 1 4.28 7.99 4.48
N PRO A 2 3.80 7.29 3.47
CA PRO A 2 3.75 5.85 3.49
C PRO A 2 4.86 5.25 2.62
N PHE A 3 5.32 4.07 3.00
CA PHE A 3 6.10 3.20 2.14
C PHE A 3 5.32 1.90 1.97
N THR A 4 5.11 1.49 0.73
CA THR A 4 4.25 0.35 0.42
C THR A 4 5.05 -0.79 -0.19
N ARG A 5 4.81 -2.01 0.30
CA ARG A 5 5.28 -3.24 -0.31
C ARG A 5 4.07 -4.00 -0.83
N VAL A 6 4.13 -4.41 -2.09
CA VAL A 6 3.04 -5.17 -2.72
C VAL A 6 3.59 -6.48 -3.23
N ALA A 7 3.09 -7.59 -2.70
CA ALA A 7 3.39 -8.93 -3.18
C ALA A 7 2.30 -9.40 -4.14
N ILE A 8 2.68 -9.81 -5.32
CA ILE A 8 1.79 -10.20 -6.42
C ILE A 8 2.20 -11.56 -6.97
N PRO A 9 1.27 -12.32 -7.58
CA PRO A 9 1.62 -13.58 -8.21
C PRO A 9 2.66 -13.40 -9.33
N ALA A 10 3.61 -14.33 -9.40
CA ALA A 10 4.56 -14.40 -10.50
C ALA A 10 3.82 -14.51 -11.84
N GLY A 11 4.30 -13.78 -12.84
CA GLY A 11 3.66 -13.73 -14.16
C GLY A 11 2.62 -12.61 -14.32
N THR A 12 2.42 -11.78 -13.29
CA THR A 12 1.60 -10.58 -13.43
C THR A 12 2.18 -9.67 -14.50
N SER A 13 1.35 -9.26 -15.46
CA SER A 13 1.81 -8.44 -16.60
C SER A 13 2.31 -7.07 -16.15
N PRO A 14 3.23 -6.45 -16.91
CA PRO A 14 3.66 -5.07 -16.62
C PRO A 14 2.49 -4.07 -16.53
N ALA A 15 1.48 -4.23 -17.37
CA ALA A 15 0.29 -3.38 -17.34
C ALA A 15 -0.51 -3.54 -16.04
N HIS A 16 -0.68 -4.78 -15.58
CA HIS A 16 -1.34 -5.05 -14.30
C HIS A 16 -0.51 -4.58 -13.11
N LYS A 17 0.81 -4.73 -13.15
CA LYS A 17 1.69 -4.18 -12.11
C LYS A 17 1.53 -2.67 -11.96
N ALA A 18 1.53 -1.95 -13.07
CA ALA A 18 1.33 -0.50 -13.08
C ALA A 18 -0.06 -0.12 -12.56
N ALA A 19 -1.10 -0.86 -12.95
CA ALA A 19 -2.47 -0.62 -12.49
C ALA A 19 -2.63 -0.87 -10.99
N ILE A 20 -2.00 -1.92 -10.46
CA ILE A 20 -2.00 -2.23 -9.02
C ILE A 20 -1.31 -1.11 -8.25
N ALA A 21 -0.11 -0.71 -8.67
CA ALA A 21 0.64 0.34 -8.00
C ALA A 21 -0.15 1.66 -7.98
N ARG A 22 -0.74 2.04 -9.11
CA ARG A 22 -1.57 3.24 -9.19
C ARG A 22 -2.81 3.14 -8.32
N GLY A 23 -3.50 2.02 -8.34
CA GLY A 23 -4.72 1.81 -7.54
C GLY A 23 -4.47 1.93 -6.05
N VAL A 24 -3.37 1.38 -5.56
CA VAL A 24 -2.95 1.53 -4.15
C VAL A 24 -2.62 2.98 -3.83
N HIS A 25 -1.87 3.65 -4.70
CA HIS A 25 -1.48 5.05 -4.48
C HIS A 25 -2.69 5.99 -4.47
N GLU A 26 -3.59 5.85 -5.43
CA GLU A 26 -4.82 6.66 -5.50
C GLU A 26 -5.70 6.46 -4.27
N ALA A 27 -5.77 5.24 -3.75
CA ALA A 27 -6.49 4.95 -2.51
C ALA A 27 -5.89 5.70 -1.32
N MET A 28 -4.56 5.75 -1.22
CA MET A 28 -3.88 6.48 -0.15
C MET A 28 -4.08 7.99 -0.27
N VAL A 29 -4.02 8.54 -1.46
CA VAL A 29 -4.32 9.97 -1.69
C VAL A 29 -5.74 10.30 -1.25
N ALA A 30 -6.71 9.48 -1.66
CA ALA A 30 -8.12 9.73 -1.34
C ALA A 30 -8.49 9.49 0.12
N ALA A 31 -7.98 8.41 0.72
CA ALA A 31 -8.41 7.99 2.06
C ALA A 31 -7.60 8.62 3.20
N ILE A 32 -6.31 8.83 3.01
CA ILE A 32 -5.42 9.34 4.07
C ILE A 32 -4.68 10.63 3.68
N GLY A 33 -5.02 11.20 2.55
CA GLY A 33 -4.61 12.56 2.18
C GLY A 33 -3.13 12.77 1.92
N ILE A 34 -2.41 11.75 1.45
CA ILE A 34 -1.00 11.95 1.09
C ILE A 34 -0.89 12.78 -0.20
N PRO A 35 0.21 13.53 -0.40
CA PRO A 35 0.48 14.19 -1.67
C PRO A 35 0.64 13.18 -2.81
N GLU A 36 0.29 13.55 -4.03
CA GLU A 36 0.41 12.68 -5.21
C GLU A 36 1.84 12.29 -5.52
N ASP A 37 2.81 13.15 -5.20
CA ASP A 37 4.24 12.89 -5.40
C ASP A 37 4.88 12.10 -4.26
N ASP A 38 4.16 11.82 -3.19
CA ASP A 38 4.59 10.92 -2.12
C ASP A 38 4.34 9.46 -2.54
N PHE A 39 5.13 9.01 -3.50
CA PHE A 39 4.95 7.73 -4.18
C PHE A 39 6.18 6.85 -4.00
N PHE A 40 6.07 5.86 -3.11
CA PHE A 40 7.15 4.89 -2.85
C PHE A 40 6.55 3.50 -2.69
N GLN A 41 6.79 2.65 -3.70
CA GLN A 41 6.30 1.27 -3.69
C GLN A 41 7.37 0.31 -4.20
N LEU A 42 7.52 -0.82 -3.51
CA LEU A 42 8.24 -1.97 -3.99
C LEU A 42 7.24 -3.07 -4.33
N LEU A 43 7.30 -3.58 -5.56
CA LEU A 43 6.52 -4.73 -5.96
C LEU A 43 7.45 -5.95 -6.00
N SER A 44 6.99 -7.06 -5.42
CA SER A 44 7.68 -8.34 -5.47
C SER A 44 6.73 -9.41 -5.96
N GLU A 45 7.24 -10.37 -6.75
CA GLU A 45 6.47 -11.51 -7.21
C GLU A 45 6.73 -12.71 -6.31
N TYR A 46 5.69 -13.54 -6.10
CA TYR A 46 5.84 -14.81 -5.43
C TYR A 46 5.41 -15.96 -6.36
N HIS A 47 6.10 -17.08 -6.25
CA HIS A 47 5.69 -18.32 -6.90
C HIS A 47 4.67 -19.06 -6.01
N PRO A 48 3.78 -19.89 -6.57
CA PRO A 48 2.72 -20.55 -5.79
C PRO A 48 3.21 -21.33 -4.58
N GLY A 49 4.42 -21.89 -4.64
CA GLY A 49 5.01 -22.62 -3.52
C GLY A 49 5.61 -21.78 -2.42
N ASP A 50 5.78 -20.48 -2.66
CA ASP A 50 6.47 -19.56 -1.74
C ASP A 50 5.53 -18.71 -0.89
N PHE A 51 4.24 -18.75 -1.18
CA PHE A 51 3.23 -18.06 -0.39
C PHE A 51 2.21 -19.05 0.14
N LEU A 52 2.27 -19.31 1.44
CA LEU A 52 1.40 -20.26 2.12
C LEU A 52 0.37 -19.49 2.94
N PHE A 53 -0.91 -19.74 2.68
CA PHE A 53 -2.00 -19.01 3.34
C PHE A 53 -3.24 -19.88 3.47
N ASP A 54 -4.08 -19.60 4.47
CA ASP A 54 -5.37 -20.26 4.63
C ASP A 54 -6.40 -19.66 3.68
N ARG A 55 -7.12 -20.52 2.99
CA ARG A 55 -8.06 -20.10 1.95
C ARG A 55 -9.41 -19.61 2.47
N GLY A 56 -9.71 -19.84 3.73
CA GLY A 56 -11.04 -19.53 4.29
C GLY A 56 -11.01 -18.77 5.61
N PHE A 57 -9.84 -18.31 6.07
CA PHE A 57 -9.72 -17.61 7.34
C PHE A 57 -10.67 -16.41 7.40
N LEU A 58 -11.40 -16.30 8.51
CA LEU A 58 -12.44 -15.29 8.76
C LEU A 58 -13.57 -15.29 7.72
N GLY A 59 -13.82 -16.43 7.06
CA GLY A 59 -14.90 -16.57 6.08
C GLY A 59 -14.62 -15.93 4.72
N VAL A 60 -13.42 -15.43 4.49
CA VAL A 60 -13.02 -14.84 3.20
C VAL A 60 -12.42 -15.95 2.34
N GLN A 61 -13.05 -16.23 1.20
CA GLN A 61 -12.62 -17.29 0.29
C GLN A 61 -11.59 -16.77 -0.71
N ARG A 62 -10.34 -17.18 -0.53
CA ARG A 62 -9.20 -16.73 -1.34
C ARG A 62 -8.89 -17.69 -2.47
N SER A 63 -8.37 -17.16 -3.56
CA SER A 63 -7.87 -17.92 -4.71
C SER A 63 -6.33 -17.90 -4.75
N ASP A 64 -5.74 -18.43 -5.82
CA ASP A 64 -4.30 -18.34 -6.06
C ASP A 64 -3.82 -16.93 -6.39
N GLY A 65 -4.73 -16.00 -6.64
CA GLY A 65 -4.44 -14.64 -7.08
C GLY A 65 -4.29 -13.62 -5.96
N VAL A 66 -3.97 -14.03 -4.75
CA VAL A 66 -3.87 -13.12 -3.61
C VAL A 66 -2.79 -12.07 -3.82
N VAL A 67 -3.16 -10.83 -3.56
CA VAL A 67 -2.26 -9.68 -3.51
C VAL A 67 -2.15 -9.20 -2.08
N VAL A 68 -0.93 -9.06 -1.59
CA VAL A 68 -0.66 -8.57 -0.24
C VAL A 68 -0.11 -7.14 -0.33
N VAL A 69 -0.80 -6.22 0.32
CA VAL A 69 -0.40 -4.80 0.38
C VAL A 69 -0.03 -4.48 1.82
N GLN A 70 1.25 -4.24 2.05
CA GLN A 70 1.77 -3.79 3.34
C GLN A 70 2.11 -2.32 3.26
N VAL A 71 1.52 -1.50 4.11
CA VAL A 71 1.79 -0.08 4.16
C VAL A 71 2.39 0.29 5.51
N THR A 72 3.60 0.85 5.49
CA THR A 72 4.21 1.47 6.65
C THR A 72 3.93 2.96 6.59
N LEU A 73 3.37 3.53 7.65
CA LEU A 73 2.96 4.93 7.69
C LEU A 73 3.08 5.49 9.10
N ARG A 74 3.03 6.82 9.20
CA ARG A 74 3.05 7.48 10.50
C ARG A 74 1.73 7.27 11.25
N ARG A 75 1.81 7.21 12.58
CA ARG A 75 0.63 7.21 13.45
C ARG A 75 -0.24 8.44 13.22
N GLY A 76 -1.51 8.32 13.57
CA GLY A 76 -2.43 9.45 13.60
C GLY A 76 -3.65 9.30 12.70
N ARG A 77 -3.75 8.25 11.91
CA ARG A 77 -4.95 7.97 11.12
C ARG A 77 -6.00 7.28 11.99
N SER A 78 -7.24 7.72 11.85
CA SER A 78 -8.37 7.11 12.57
C SER A 78 -8.74 5.75 11.97
N ASP A 79 -9.48 4.95 12.74
CA ASP A 79 -10.02 3.69 12.24
C ASP A 79 -10.94 3.90 11.04
N ALA A 80 -11.69 4.99 11.00
CA ALA A 80 -12.55 5.33 9.86
C ALA A 80 -11.73 5.56 8.59
N MET A 81 -10.59 6.27 8.69
CA MET A 81 -9.67 6.48 7.57
C MET A 81 -9.06 5.15 7.11
N LYS A 82 -8.68 4.28 8.03
CA LYS A 82 -8.14 2.96 7.70
C LYS A 82 -9.18 2.07 7.01
N ARG A 83 -10.42 2.06 7.48
CA ARG A 83 -11.52 1.34 6.81
C ARG A 83 -11.72 1.84 5.37
N ASP A 84 -11.71 3.14 5.18
CA ASP A 84 -11.86 3.74 3.86
C ASP A 84 -10.67 3.38 2.95
N LEU A 85 -9.44 3.38 3.49
CA LEU A 85 -8.26 2.95 2.76
C LEU A 85 -8.38 1.51 2.27
N TYR A 86 -8.76 0.57 3.12
CA TYR A 86 -8.93 -0.84 2.74
C TYR A 86 -9.99 -1.01 1.66
N ALA A 87 -11.12 -0.36 1.82
CA ALA A 87 -12.21 -0.42 0.85
C ALA A 87 -11.79 0.13 -0.53
N ARG A 88 -11.09 1.26 -0.53
CA ARG A 88 -10.62 1.87 -1.79
C ARG A 88 -9.53 1.05 -2.46
N ILE A 89 -8.59 0.48 -1.72
CA ILE A 89 -7.57 -0.41 -2.29
C ILE A 89 -8.26 -1.59 -2.97
N ALA A 90 -9.15 -2.28 -2.28
CA ALA A 90 -9.86 -3.43 -2.84
C ALA A 90 -10.66 -3.05 -4.09
N ALA A 91 -11.39 -1.95 -4.06
CA ALA A 91 -12.18 -1.47 -5.19
C ALA A 91 -11.31 -1.08 -6.39
N ASN A 92 -10.22 -0.36 -6.14
CA ASN A 92 -9.32 0.08 -7.20
C ASN A 92 -8.61 -1.09 -7.88
N LEU A 93 -8.14 -2.07 -7.11
CA LEU A 93 -7.47 -3.25 -7.67
C LEU A 93 -8.44 -4.14 -8.44
N HIS A 94 -9.67 -4.25 -7.98
CA HIS A 94 -10.71 -4.97 -8.72
C HIS A 94 -11.02 -4.29 -10.05
N HIS A 95 -11.22 -2.99 -10.01
CA HIS A 95 -11.60 -2.21 -11.20
C HIS A 95 -10.47 -2.14 -12.23
N ALA A 96 -9.23 -1.88 -11.78
CA ALA A 96 -8.10 -1.62 -12.68
C ALA A 96 -7.37 -2.88 -13.15
N ALA A 97 -7.37 -3.95 -12.36
CA ALA A 97 -6.57 -5.15 -12.63
C ALA A 97 -7.37 -6.46 -12.50
N GLY A 98 -8.68 -6.40 -12.27
CA GLY A 98 -9.54 -7.57 -12.17
C GLY A 98 -9.27 -8.46 -10.96
N ILE A 99 -8.63 -7.93 -9.92
CA ILE A 99 -8.35 -8.69 -8.70
C ILE A 99 -9.63 -8.78 -7.88
N ARG A 100 -9.99 -9.98 -7.49
CA ARG A 100 -11.17 -10.19 -6.65
C ARG A 100 -10.96 -9.50 -5.29
N PRO A 101 -11.95 -8.79 -4.73
CA PRO A 101 -11.79 -8.19 -3.41
C PRO A 101 -11.37 -9.18 -2.31
N GLN A 102 -11.81 -10.44 -2.41
CA GLN A 102 -11.43 -11.52 -1.50
C GLN A 102 -9.93 -11.83 -1.53
N ASP A 103 -9.25 -11.49 -2.62
CA ASP A 103 -7.82 -11.73 -2.83
C ASP A 103 -6.95 -10.54 -2.46
N VAL A 104 -7.52 -9.47 -1.95
CA VAL A 104 -6.78 -8.28 -1.52
C VAL A 104 -6.58 -8.34 -0.01
N PHE A 105 -5.35 -8.58 0.41
CA PHE A 105 -4.94 -8.62 1.81
C PHE A 105 -4.13 -7.37 2.11
N VAL A 106 -4.60 -6.54 3.03
CA VAL A 106 -3.93 -5.28 3.40
C VAL A 106 -3.62 -5.30 4.89
N TYR A 107 -2.40 -4.91 5.24
CA TYR A 107 -2.09 -4.63 6.64
C TYR A 107 -1.18 -3.42 6.77
N LEU A 108 -1.28 -2.74 7.89
CA LEU A 108 -0.57 -1.51 8.17
C LEU A 108 0.44 -1.74 9.29
N SER A 109 1.59 -1.05 9.16
CA SER A 109 2.56 -0.90 10.24
C SER A 109 2.72 0.58 10.52
N GLU A 110 2.63 1.00 11.77
CA GLU A 110 2.70 2.41 12.13
C GLU A 110 4.01 2.74 12.82
N ASN A 111 4.54 3.92 12.53
CA ASN A 111 5.71 4.49 13.18
C ASN A 111 5.54 5.99 13.38
N ASP A 112 6.60 6.65 13.83
CA ASP A 112 6.60 8.08 14.10
C ASP A 112 7.30 8.85 12.98
N PHE A 113 7.09 10.15 12.89
CA PHE A 113 7.71 10.97 11.86
C PHE A 113 9.24 10.93 11.91
N SER A 114 9.80 10.78 13.10
CA SER A 114 11.26 10.67 13.28
C SER A 114 11.87 9.37 12.76
N ASP A 115 11.04 8.38 12.39
CA ASP A 115 11.50 7.10 11.86
C ASP A 115 11.77 7.12 10.35
N TRP A 116 11.79 8.30 9.74
CA TRP A 116 11.91 8.44 8.29
C TRP A 116 13.12 9.29 7.88
N SER A 117 13.88 8.76 6.94
CA SER A 117 14.85 9.50 6.15
C SER A 117 14.60 9.17 4.67
N VAL A 118 14.08 10.13 3.93
CA VAL A 118 13.71 9.92 2.51
C VAL A 118 14.87 10.21 1.54
N GLY A 119 16.03 10.56 2.05
CA GLY A 119 17.21 10.77 1.25
C GLY A 119 18.25 11.67 1.95
N ASN A 120 19.46 11.68 1.43
CA ASN A 120 20.58 12.47 1.91
C ASN A 120 21.01 12.20 3.36
N GLY A 121 20.54 11.11 3.98
CA GLY A 121 20.82 10.78 5.39
C GLY A 121 20.21 11.75 6.38
N ARG A 122 19.21 12.54 5.96
CA ARG A 122 18.56 13.54 6.81
C ARG A 122 17.20 13.04 7.28
N MET A 123 16.84 13.42 8.51
CA MET A 123 15.53 13.14 9.05
C MET A 123 14.46 13.92 8.27
N SER A 124 13.43 13.23 7.78
CA SER A 124 12.42 13.81 6.89
C SER A 124 11.65 14.95 7.51
N MET A 125 11.37 14.90 8.82
CA MET A 125 10.69 16.00 9.51
C MET A 125 11.49 17.30 9.48
N GLU A 126 12.83 17.24 9.52
CA GLU A 126 13.70 18.42 9.44
C GLU A 126 13.65 19.04 8.04
N ILE A 127 13.58 18.20 7.00
CA ILE A 127 13.42 18.67 5.61
C ILE A 127 12.07 19.38 5.44
N ALA A 128 11.00 18.81 5.97
CA ALA A 128 9.67 19.40 5.92
C ALA A 128 9.61 20.74 6.65
N MET A 129 10.20 20.82 7.84
CA MET A 129 10.26 22.07 8.63
C MET A 129 11.05 23.16 7.89
N GLN A 130 12.15 22.82 7.24
CA GLN A 130 12.91 23.78 6.43
C GLN A 130 12.11 24.31 5.25
N ARG A 131 11.33 23.47 4.58
CA ARG A 131 10.46 23.88 3.46
C ARG A 131 9.38 24.86 3.95
N GLU A 132 8.76 24.58 5.07
CA GLU A 132 7.75 25.46 5.69
C GLU A 132 8.36 26.80 6.10
N ALA A 133 9.54 26.79 6.71
CA ALA A 133 10.24 28.01 7.12
C ALA A 133 10.72 28.85 5.93
N GLY A 134 11.01 28.22 4.77
CA GLY A 134 11.42 28.90 3.55
C GLY A 134 10.27 29.36 2.66
N ALA A 135 9.05 28.99 2.99
CA ALA A 135 7.85 29.43 2.29
C ALA A 135 7.36 30.76 2.86
#